data_4180bbab5de6658a67126864149df131
#
_entry.id   4180bbab5de6658a67126864149df131
#
_cell.length_a   1.000
_cell.length_b   1.000
_cell.length_c   1.000
_cell.angle_alpha   90.00
_cell.angle_beta   90.00
_cell.angle_gamma   90.00
#
_symmetry.space_group_name_H-M   'P 1'
#
loop_
_entity.id
_entity.type
_entity.pdbx_description
1 polymer ?
#
loop_
_entity_poly.entity_id
_entity_poly.type
_entity_poly.pdbx_seq_one_letter_code
_entity_poly.pdbx_strand_id
1 'polypeptide(L)'
;QNPKMVVGCIPEWEDRILLCRRAIEPRRGWWTLPAGFMENNETLEQAAARETLEEANARVEIGDLYAVYSLPHISQVYLLFRARLLDLDFKPGIESLEVKLLPENEIPWEEMAFRVIHDPLKQYFKERKLGKLGFHRGVIDRSHSSS
;
A
#
# COMPACT_ATOMS: atom_id res chain seq x y z
N GLN A 1 7.13 23.80 -6.00
CA GLN A 1 7.18 22.82 -4.91
C GLN A 1 7.40 21.43 -5.46
N ASN A 2 8.35 20.71 -4.90
CA ASN A 2 8.72 19.38 -5.39
C ASN A 2 7.65 18.35 -5.08
N PRO A 3 7.36 17.43 -6.01
CA PRO A 3 6.47 16.31 -5.74
C PRO A 3 7.01 15.45 -4.60
N LYS A 4 6.10 14.92 -3.80
CA LYS A 4 6.45 13.99 -2.72
C LYS A 4 6.23 12.56 -3.18
N MET A 5 7.12 11.68 -2.73
CA MET A 5 7.06 10.26 -3.03
C MET A 5 6.41 9.52 -1.87
N VAL A 6 5.31 8.83 -2.14
CA VAL A 6 4.68 7.93 -1.17
C VAL A 6 5.04 6.52 -1.60
N VAL A 7 5.66 5.77 -0.70
CA VAL A 7 6.19 4.45 -1.04
C VAL A 7 5.61 3.42 -0.07
N GLY A 8 5.13 2.33 -0.63
CA GLY A 8 4.56 1.27 0.17
C GLY A 8 4.63 -0.07 -0.52
N CYS A 9 3.96 -1.06 0.04
CA CYS A 9 4.00 -2.40 -0.51
C CYS A 9 2.69 -3.15 -0.29
N ILE A 10 2.58 -4.27 -1.01
CA ILE A 10 1.52 -5.27 -0.84
C ILE A 10 2.18 -6.44 -0.11
N PRO A 11 2.04 -6.51 1.23
CA PRO A 11 2.74 -7.56 1.99
C PRO A 11 1.98 -8.88 1.89
N GLU A 12 2.60 -9.88 1.26
CA GLU A 12 1.99 -11.16 0.94
C GLU A 12 2.40 -12.24 1.93
N TRP A 13 1.45 -13.11 2.27
CA TRP A 13 1.68 -14.37 2.96
C TRP A 13 0.70 -15.39 2.41
N GLU A 14 1.21 -16.34 1.62
CA GLU A 14 0.37 -17.29 0.90
C GLU A 14 -0.65 -16.54 0.02
N ASP A 15 -1.93 -16.80 0.14
CA ASP A 15 -2.97 -16.13 -0.65
C ASP A 15 -3.52 -14.86 0.02
N ARG A 16 -2.89 -14.39 1.10
CA ARG A 16 -3.37 -13.27 1.91
C ARG A 16 -2.45 -12.07 1.80
N ILE A 17 -2.99 -10.91 2.12
CA ILE A 17 -2.20 -9.68 2.20
C ILE A 17 -2.51 -8.93 3.50
N LEU A 18 -1.53 -8.14 3.94
CA LEU A 18 -1.64 -7.37 5.17
C LEU A 18 -2.21 -5.99 4.89
N LEU A 19 -3.28 -5.63 5.60
CA LEU A 19 -3.85 -4.29 5.55
C LEU A 19 -3.79 -3.63 6.91
N CYS A 20 -3.71 -2.31 6.90
CA CYS A 20 -3.71 -1.46 8.09
C CYS A 20 -4.96 -0.61 8.10
N ARG A 21 -5.57 -0.45 9.28
CA ARG A 21 -6.69 0.46 9.48
C ARG A 21 -6.16 1.77 10.06
N ARG A 22 -6.42 2.86 9.38
CA ARG A 22 -5.82 4.16 9.71
C ARG A 22 -6.29 4.71 11.06
N ALA A 23 -5.35 5.20 11.87
CA ALA A 23 -5.63 5.86 13.14
C ALA A 23 -5.55 7.39 13.02
N ILE A 24 -5.21 7.91 11.82
CA ILE A 24 -5.00 9.34 11.59
C ILE A 24 -5.84 9.84 10.41
N GLU A 25 -6.11 11.14 10.40
CA GLU A 25 -6.75 11.77 9.25
C GLU A 25 -5.73 11.99 8.13
N PRO A 26 -6.17 12.03 6.87
CA PRO A 26 -7.55 11.83 6.43
C PRO A 26 -7.95 10.36 6.48
N ARG A 27 -9.25 10.13 6.43
CA ARG A 27 -9.82 8.78 6.34
C ARG A 27 -9.50 7.90 7.57
N ARG A 28 -9.52 8.48 8.77
CA ARG A 28 -9.39 7.70 10.00
C ARG A 28 -10.44 6.60 10.05
N GLY A 29 -10.01 5.37 10.40
CA GLY A 29 -10.90 4.22 10.48
C GLY A 29 -11.05 3.46 9.18
N TRP A 30 -10.51 3.97 8.08
CA TRP A 30 -10.51 3.30 6.78
C TRP A 30 -9.24 2.48 6.60
N TRP A 31 -9.26 1.58 5.64
CA TRP A 31 -8.18 0.61 5.43
C TRP A 31 -7.25 1.04 4.30
N THR A 32 -5.99 0.63 4.41
CA THR A 32 -4.97 0.92 3.40
C THR A 32 -3.86 -0.12 3.44
N LEU A 33 -3.05 -0.14 2.39
CA LEU A 33 -1.76 -0.83 2.43
C LEU A 33 -0.77 0.03 3.23
N PRO A 34 0.25 -0.58 3.86
CA PRO A 34 1.29 0.20 4.51
C PRO A 34 2.04 1.04 3.47
N ALA A 35 2.07 2.34 3.69
CA ALA A 35 2.71 3.29 2.78
C ALA A 35 2.89 4.63 3.49
N GLY A 36 3.90 5.39 3.09
CA GLY A 36 4.13 6.72 3.63
C GLY A 36 5.20 7.46 2.85
N PHE A 37 5.49 8.67 3.30
CA PHE A 37 6.44 9.53 2.61
C PHE A 37 7.87 9.00 2.74
N MET A 38 8.55 8.96 1.60
CA MET A 38 9.96 8.64 1.54
C MET A 38 10.77 9.70 2.29
N GLU A 39 11.79 9.26 3.02
CA GLU A 39 12.70 10.14 3.74
C GLU A 39 13.98 10.33 2.96
N ASN A 40 14.75 11.36 3.33
CA ASN A 40 16.04 11.63 2.70
C ASN A 40 16.99 10.45 2.90
N ASN A 41 17.79 10.19 1.88
CA ASN A 41 18.84 9.16 1.92
C ASN A 41 18.31 7.72 2.00
N GLU A 42 17.04 7.51 1.68
CA GLU A 42 16.48 6.16 1.57
C GLU A 42 16.41 5.74 0.10
N THR A 43 16.59 4.45 -0.15
CA THR A 43 16.15 3.86 -1.42
C THR A 43 14.64 3.68 -1.35
N LEU A 44 14.00 3.46 -2.50
CA LEU A 44 12.57 3.16 -2.55
C LEU A 44 12.25 1.91 -1.72
N GLU A 45 13.08 0.88 -1.85
CA GLU A 45 12.88 -0.38 -1.12
C GLU A 45 13.00 -0.18 0.39
N GLN A 46 13.97 0.63 0.82
CA GLN A 46 14.14 0.95 2.23
C GLN A 46 12.92 1.69 2.79
N ALA A 47 12.40 2.64 2.01
CA ALA A 47 11.21 3.40 2.42
C ALA A 47 10.00 2.48 2.58
N ALA A 48 9.76 1.59 1.61
CA ALA A 48 8.64 0.66 1.67
C ALA A 48 8.75 -0.27 2.90
N ALA A 49 9.94 -0.80 3.17
CA ALA A 49 10.15 -1.68 4.31
C ALA A 49 9.98 -0.95 5.64
N ARG A 50 10.49 0.28 5.73
CA ARG A 50 10.37 1.10 6.94
C ARG A 50 8.91 1.43 7.24
N GLU A 51 8.15 1.85 6.23
CA GLU A 51 6.74 2.18 6.43
C GLU A 51 5.94 0.96 6.90
N THR A 52 6.23 -0.21 6.35
CA THR A 52 5.56 -1.43 6.75
C THR A 52 5.90 -1.79 8.21
N LEU A 53 7.14 -1.58 8.60
CA LEU A 53 7.55 -1.80 9.98
C LEU A 53 6.88 -0.81 10.92
N GLU A 54 6.81 0.47 10.54
CA GLU A 54 6.20 1.51 11.37
C GLU A 54 4.70 1.32 11.55
N GLU A 55 4.00 0.96 10.47
CA GLU A 55 2.53 0.91 10.51
C GLU A 55 2.00 -0.43 11.01
N ALA A 56 2.74 -1.49 10.84
CA ALA A 56 2.25 -2.84 11.14
C ALA A 56 3.22 -3.69 11.96
N ASN A 57 4.37 -3.15 12.36
CA ASN A 57 5.43 -3.93 13.02
C ASN A 57 5.76 -5.20 12.21
N ALA A 58 5.60 -5.13 10.91
CA ALA A 58 5.77 -6.27 10.01
C ALA A 58 7.10 -6.17 9.29
N ARG A 59 7.80 -7.29 9.21
CA ARG A 59 9.06 -7.40 8.49
C ARG A 59 8.78 -8.04 7.14
N VAL A 60 9.28 -7.39 6.09
CA VAL A 60 9.04 -7.83 4.71
C VAL A 60 10.33 -7.89 3.93
N GLU A 61 10.32 -8.75 2.93
CA GLU A 61 11.30 -8.74 1.85
C GLU A 61 10.65 -8.05 0.66
N ILE A 62 11.22 -6.94 0.22
CA ILE A 62 10.67 -6.16 -0.88
C ILE A 62 11.02 -6.85 -2.20
N GLY A 63 10.00 -7.04 -3.02
CA GLY A 63 10.13 -7.65 -4.34
C GLY A 63 10.02 -6.63 -5.45
N ASP A 64 9.32 -7.00 -6.51
CA ASP A 64 9.20 -6.18 -7.72
C ASP A 64 8.31 -4.96 -7.50
N LEU A 65 8.67 -3.86 -8.15
CA LEU A 65 7.79 -2.70 -8.23
C LEU A 65 6.56 -3.10 -9.05
N TYR A 66 5.38 -2.92 -8.46
CA TYR A 66 4.13 -3.34 -9.08
C TYR A 66 3.40 -2.20 -9.75
N ALA A 67 3.37 -1.02 -9.11
CA ALA A 67 2.58 0.10 -9.63
C ALA A 67 3.21 1.44 -9.30
N VAL A 68 3.11 2.37 -10.25
CA VAL A 68 3.49 3.77 -10.07
C VAL A 68 2.33 4.64 -10.55
N TYR A 69 1.82 5.47 -9.64
CA TYR A 69 0.70 6.35 -9.97
C TYR A 69 1.05 7.81 -9.66
N SER A 70 0.72 8.69 -10.60
CA SER A 70 0.88 10.14 -10.42
C SER A 70 -0.43 10.73 -9.94
N LEU A 71 -0.34 11.60 -8.93
CA LEU A 71 -1.47 12.37 -8.41
C LEU A 71 -1.12 13.86 -8.56
N PRO A 72 -1.27 14.42 -9.76
CA PRO A 72 -0.78 15.79 -10.02
C PRO A 72 -1.51 16.86 -9.20
N HIS A 73 -2.78 16.64 -8.87
CA HIS A 73 -3.55 17.63 -8.12
C HIS A 73 -3.04 17.85 -6.69
N ILE A 74 -2.27 16.91 -6.16
CA ILE A 74 -1.66 17.06 -4.82
C ILE A 74 -0.14 16.90 -4.87
N SER A 75 0.44 16.89 -6.07
CA SER A 75 1.89 16.77 -6.30
C SER A 75 2.48 15.58 -5.56
N GLN A 76 1.90 14.41 -5.79
CA GLN A 76 2.40 13.16 -5.19
C GLN A 76 2.58 12.10 -6.26
N VAL A 77 3.53 11.20 -6.00
CA VAL A 77 3.75 9.99 -6.78
C VAL A 77 3.71 8.82 -5.82
N TYR A 78 2.88 7.82 -6.11
CA TYR A 78 2.79 6.59 -5.32
C TYR A 78 3.55 5.47 -6.01
N LEU A 79 4.37 4.76 -5.22
CA LEU A 79 5.12 3.60 -5.68
C LEU A 79 4.78 2.42 -4.78
N LEU A 80 4.21 1.36 -5.37
CA LEU A 80 3.82 0.17 -4.63
C LEU A 80 4.62 -1.03 -5.11
N PHE A 81 5.32 -1.65 -4.16
CA PHE A 81 6.08 -2.87 -4.41
C PHE A 81 5.27 -4.09 -4.02
N ARG A 82 5.51 -5.21 -4.67
CA ARG A 82 5.15 -6.50 -4.07
C ARG A 82 6.15 -6.78 -2.96
N ALA A 83 5.70 -7.47 -1.91
CA ALA A 83 6.57 -7.81 -0.80
C ALA A 83 6.12 -9.14 -0.19
N ARG A 84 7.03 -9.80 0.49
CA ARG A 84 6.75 -11.06 1.18
C ARG A 84 6.94 -10.86 2.68
N LEU A 85 5.93 -11.20 3.48
CA LEU A 85 6.10 -11.20 4.92
C LEU A 85 7.13 -12.26 5.32
N LEU A 86 8.04 -11.89 6.20
CA LEU A 86 9.08 -12.81 6.68
C LEU A 86 8.59 -13.66 7.84
N ASP A 87 7.58 -13.19 8.56
CA ASP A 87 6.93 -13.92 9.66
C ASP A 87 5.53 -13.33 9.88
N LEU A 88 4.80 -13.87 10.83
CA LEU A 88 3.45 -13.42 11.17
C LEU A 88 3.41 -12.67 12.50
N ASP A 89 4.54 -12.14 12.93
CA ASP A 89 4.65 -11.41 14.20
C ASP A 89 4.44 -9.92 13.98
N PHE A 90 3.24 -9.56 13.54
CA PHE A 90 2.84 -8.18 13.27
C PHE A 90 1.80 -7.70 14.28
N LYS A 91 1.71 -6.38 14.43
CA LYS A 91 0.72 -5.73 15.30
C LYS A 91 0.62 -4.26 14.90
N PRO A 92 -0.48 -3.57 15.26
CA PRO A 92 -0.62 -2.16 14.88
C PRO A 92 0.52 -1.30 15.39
N GLY A 93 1.03 -0.43 14.54
CA GLY A 93 1.88 0.67 14.93
C GLY A 93 1.03 1.81 15.49
N ILE A 94 1.68 2.90 15.89
CA ILE A 94 1.00 4.02 16.55
C ILE A 94 -0.08 4.64 15.66
N GLU A 95 0.13 4.67 14.35
CA GLU A 95 -0.80 5.29 13.41
C GLU A 95 -1.81 4.32 12.82
N SER A 96 -1.91 3.11 13.37
CA SER A 96 -2.84 2.10 12.93
C SER A 96 -3.75 1.66 14.07
N LEU A 97 -5.05 1.56 13.79
CA LEU A 97 -6.03 1.03 14.76
C LEU A 97 -6.00 -0.49 14.80
N GLU A 98 -5.81 -1.11 13.63
CA GLU A 98 -5.81 -2.55 13.44
C GLU A 98 -4.88 -2.91 12.30
N VAL A 99 -4.40 -4.15 12.33
CA VAL A 99 -3.66 -4.75 11.22
C VAL A 99 -4.22 -6.15 11.02
N LYS A 100 -4.56 -6.50 9.77
CA LYS A 100 -5.15 -7.81 9.48
C LYS A 100 -4.52 -8.41 8.23
N LEU A 101 -4.34 -9.73 8.28
CA LEU A 101 -3.89 -10.53 7.15
C LEU A 101 -5.12 -11.18 6.52
N LEU A 102 -5.49 -10.74 5.30
CA LEU A 102 -6.79 -11.05 4.71
C LEU A 102 -6.66 -11.68 3.33
N PRO A 103 -7.47 -12.73 3.04
CA PRO A 103 -7.64 -13.18 1.66
C PRO A 103 -8.51 -12.21 0.89
N GLU A 104 -8.53 -12.35 -0.45
CA GLU A 104 -9.25 -11.41 -1.30
C GLU A 104 -10.71 -11.23 -0.91
N ASN A 105 -11.41 -12.33 -0.57
CA ASN A 105 -12.84 -12.27 -0.29
C ASN A 105 -13.18 -11.60 1.06
N GLU A 106 -12.16 -11.24 1.84
CA GLU A 106 -12.36 -10.54 3.12
C GLU A 106 -11.84 -9.10 3.07
N ILE A 107 -11.33 -8.65 1.95
CA ILE A 107 -10.84 -7.29 1.80
C ILE A 107 -12.03 -6.32 1.90
N PRO A 108 -11.93 -5.29 2.76
CA PRO A 108 -13.02 -4.32 2.90
C PRO A 108 -12.97 -3.26 1.77
N TRP A 109 -13.32 -3.69 0.56
CA TRP A 109 -13.16 -2.87 -0.64
C TRP A 109 -13.87 -1.51 -0.54
N GLU A 110 -15.05 -1.48 0.10
CA GLU A 110 -15.82 -0.25 0.23
C GLU A 110 -15.30 0.67 1.33
N GLU A 111 -14.34 0.20 2.13
CA GLU A 111 -13.74 0.98 3.20
C GLU A 111 -12.26 1.22 2.97
N MET A 112 -11.79 1.08 1.75
CA MET A 112 -10.42 1.42 1.40
C MET A 112 -10.29 2.94 1.33
N ALA A 113 -9.26 3.47 1.99
CA ALA A 113 -9.12 4.91 2.21
C ALA A 113 -8.83 5.70 0.94
N PHE A 114 -8.06 5.12 0.02
CA PHE A 114 -7.56 5.87 -1.12
C PHE A 114 -7.71 5.07 -2.40
N ARG A 115 -8.20 5.73 -3.43
CA ARG A 115 -8.35 5.12 -4.74
C ARG A 115 -7.02 4.63 -5.30
N VAL A 116 -5.95 5.38 -5.05
CA VAL A 116 -4.60 5.02 -5.51
C VAL A 116 -4.08 3.74 -4.87
N ILE A 117 -4.67 3.31 -3.76
CA ILE A 117 -4.39 2.02 -3.12
C ILE A 117 -5.39 0.97 -3.58
N HIS A 118 -6.68 1.34 -3.60
CA HIS A 118 -7.78 0.44 -4.00
C HIS A 118 -7.55 -0.13 -5.40
N ASP A 119 -7.29 0.73 -6.38
CA ASP A 119 -7.25 0.31 -7.77
C ASP A 119 -6.09 -0.65 -8.07
N PRO A 120 -4.84 -0.35 -7.66
CA PRO A 120 -3.76 -1.31 -7.87
C PRO A 120 -3.97 -2.62 -7.10
N LEU A 121 -4.53 -2.58 -5.90
CA LEU A 121 -4.77 -3.80 -5.14
C LEU A 121 -5.81 -4.67 -5.82
N LYS A 122 -6.88 -4.06 -6.36
CA LYS A 122 -7.90 -4.78 -7.12
C LYS A 122 -7.30 -5.47 -8.34
N GLN A 123 -6.45 -4.74 -9.06
CA GLN A 123 -5.74 -5.26 -10.23
C GLN A 123 -4.80 -6.40 -9.84
N TYR A 124 -4.11 -6.25 -8.73
CA TYR A 124 -3.19 -7.27 -8.20
C TYR A 124 -3.91 -8.62 -8.00
N PHE A 125 -5.05 -8.62 -7.33
CA PHE A 125 -5.79 -9.86 -7.10
C PHE A 125 -6.32 -10.46 -8.40
N LYS A 126 -6.80 -9.61 -9.31
CA LYS A 126 -7.26 -10.08 -10.62
C LYS A 126 -6.16 -10.77 -11.40
N GLU A 127 -4.98 -10.15 -11.44
CA GLU A 127 -3.82 -10.70 -12.16
C GLU A 127 -3.29 -11.96 -11.50
N ARG A 128 -3.31 -12.00 -10.19
CA ARG A 128 -2.86 -13.18 -9.45
C ARG A 128 -3.71 -14.40 -9.80
N LYS A 129 -5.03 -14.24 -9.94
CA LYS A 129 -5.93 -15.31 -10.38
C LYS A 129 -5.59 -15.79 -11.77
N LEU A 130 -5.19 -14.89 -12.65
CA LEU A 130 -4.82 -15.21 -14.01
C LEU A 130 -3.39 -15.78 -14.11
N GLY A 131 -2.64 -15.77 -13.01
CA GLY A 131 -1.27 -16.28 -12.98
C GLY A 131 -0.27 -15.38 -13.68
N LYS A 132 -0.61 -14.10 -13.89
CA LYS A 132 0.28 -13.18 -14.62
C LYS A 132 0.21 -11.80 -14.00
N LEU A 133 1.24 -11.45 -13.23
CA LEU A 133 1.37 -10.14 -12.60
C LEU A 133 2.28 -9.25 -13.45
N GLY A 134 1.77 -8.10 -13.86
CA GLY A 134 2.52 -7.12 -14.65
C GLY A 134 2.83 -5.89 -13.85
N PHE A 135 3.55 -4.95 -14.49
CA PHE A 135 3.81 -3.64 -13.91
C PHE A 135 2.76 -2.67 -14.44
N HIS A 136 2.27 -1.79 -13.57
CA HIS A 136 1.23 -0.83 -13.91
C HIS A 136 1.66 0.59 -13.59
N ARG A 137 1.21 1.52 -14.41
CA ARG A 137 1.36 2.94 -14.14
C ARG A 137 0.09 3.66 -14.54
N GLY A 138 -0.19 4.76 -13.89
CA GLY A 138 -1.41 5.50 -14.18
C GLY A 138 -1.43 6.85 -13.53
N VAL A 139 -2.56 7.51 -13.67
CA VAL A 139 -2.80 8.84 -13.13
C VAL A 139 -4.14 8.82 -12.38
N ILE A 140 -4.13 9.34 -11.18
CA ILE A 140 -5.36 9.65 -10.45
C ILE A 140 -5.50 11.15 -10.49
N ASP A 141 -6.54 11.67 -11.11
CA ASP A 141 -6.78 13.11 -11.17
C ASP A 141 -8.01 13.49 -10.35
N ARG A 142 -8.22 14.79 -10.20
CA ARG A 142 -9.28 15.30 -9.34
C ARG A 142 -10.68 14.89 -9.80
N SER A 143 -10.90 14.75 -11.10
CA SER A 143 -12.21 14.44 -11.64
C SER A 143 -12.65 13.00 -11.36
N HIS A 144 -11.68 12.12 -11.06
CA HIS A 144 -11.94 10.71 -10.78
C HIS A 144 -11.60 10.33 -9.34
N SER A 145 -11.07 11.26 -8.56
CA SER A 145 -10.55 10.97 -7.24
C SER A 145 -11.61 11.05 -6.17
N SER A 146 -11.62 10.08 -5.27
CA SER A 146 -12.38 10.12 -4.01
C SER A 146 -11.45 10.19 -2.80
N SER A 147 -10.18 10.37 -3.06
CA SER A 147 -9.17 10.42 -1.99
C SER A 147 -8.73 11.85 -1.67
#